data_13e3bb56534fa90fca6d4381a69fc9ac
#
_entry.id   13e3bb56534fa90fca6d4381a69fc9ac
#
_cell.length_a   1.000
_cell.length_b   1.000
_cell.length_c   1.000
_cell.angle_alpha   90.00
_cell.angle_beta   90.00
_cell.angle_gamma   90.00
#
_symmetry.space_group_name_H-M   'P 1'
#
loop_
_entity.id
_entity.type
_entity.pdbx_description
1 polymer ?
#
loop_
_entity_poly.entity_id
_entity_poly.type
_entity_poly.pdbx_seq_one_letter_code
_entity_poly.pdbx_strand_id
1 'polypeptide(L)'
;MSNLKFIQVGDSFNAIGLNVVWVIIGLITIYAGIKNLLDKENPSRVGTAVFWCSFGIVCGFGSWIPAKVSGALVLIMCLPPIFKKVKIGKTDNPTKEHTEQQFKKIGMKIFVPAFSVAVCSLFFALFSNMSSMVAITVGVIVAMVLLMAFDTKQNKPAVFLNDSERFLGITGPLSMLPQLLGCLGGVFTAAGVGDVIAQLVEKIVPKGNVNIGIIVYAIGMVLFTMIMGNAFAAITVMTVGIGAPFVLAYGANPVVIGMLALTCGYCGTLLTPMAANFN
;
A
#
# COMPACT_ATOMS: atom_id res chain seq x y z
N MET A 1 -11.59 -10.18 22.85
CA MET A 1 -11.68 -8.91 22.07
C MET A 1 -12.98 -8.74 21.27
N SER A 2 -13.83 -9.76 21.13
CA SER A 2 -15.10 -9.65 20.39
C SER A 2 -16.17 -8.77 21.06
N ASN A 3 -16.12 -8.61 22.38
CA ASN A 3 -17.16 -7.89 23.16
C ASN A 3 -17.02 -6.36 23.12
N LEU A 4 -15.99 -5.82 22.51
CA LEU A 4 -15.77 -4.37 22.37
C LEU A 4 -16.32 -3.79 21.04
N LYS A 5 -16.69 -4.66 20.09
CA LYS A 5 -17.21 -4.23 18.79
C LYS A 5 -18.71 -3.99 18.84
N PHE A 6 -19.10 -2.79 19.26
CA PHE A 6 -20.52 -2.41 19.34
C PHE A 6 -21.08 -1.79 18.06
N ILE A 7 -20.20 -1.35 17.12
CA ILE A 7 -20.61 -0.89 15.80
C ILE A 7 -20.46 -2.05 14.83
N GLN A 8 -21.54 -2.76 14.55
CA GLN A 8 -21.55 -3.84 13.56
C GLN A 8 -21.96 -3.28 12.20
N VAL A 9 -21.09 -3.45 11.24
CA VAL A 9 -21.30 -3.05 9.84
C VAL A 9 -21.44 -4.32 9.01
N GLY A 10 -22.47 -4.38 8.15
CA GLY A 10 -22.69 -5.55 7.29
C GLY A 10 -21.55 -5.78 6.29
N ASP A 11 -21.34 -7.04 5.91
CA ASP A 11 -20.30 -7.40 4.93
C ASP A 11 -20.47 -6.69 3.59
N SER A 12 -21.72 -6.47 3.19
CA SER A 12 -22.06 -5.68 1.99
C SER A 12 -21.54 -4.25 2.07
N PHE A 13 -21.63 -3.60 3.24
CA PHE A 13 -21.12 -2.25 3.44
C PHE A 13 -19.59 -2.21 3.32
N ASN A 14 -18.89 -3.18 3.91
CA ASN A 14 -17.45 -3.28 3.80
C ASN A 14 -17.00 -3.49 2.34
N ALA A 15 -17.69 -4.36 1.60
CA ALA A 15 -17.41 -4.60 0.19
C ALA A 15 -17.65 -3.37 -0.68
N ILE A 16 -18.79 -2.69 -0.50
CA ILE A 16 -19.11 -1.45 -1.22
C ILE A 16 -18.12 -0.35 -0.83
N GLY A 17 -17.83 -0.19 0.46
CA GLY A 17 -16.87 0.79 0.96
C GLY A 17 -15.49 0.60 0.35
N LEU A 18 -14.99 -0.64 0.28
CA LEU A 18 -13.72 -0.95 -0.38
C LEU A 18 -13.73 -0.59 -1.86
N ASN A 19 -14.80 -0.93 -2.58
CA ASN A 19 -14.92 -0.58 -4.00
C ASN A 19 -14.92 0.93 -4.20
N VAL A 20 -15.63 1.68 -3.37
CA VAL A 20 -15.65 3.16 -3.41
C VAL A 20 -14.25 3.72 -3.17
N VAL A 21 -13.52 3.21 -2.18
CA VAL A 21 -12.14 3.62 -1.90
C VAL A 21 -11.24 3.40 -3.11
N TRP A 22 -11.31 2.21 -3.72
CA TRP A 22 -10.50 1.91 -4.91
C TRP A 22 -10.87 2.78 -6.11
N VAL A 23 -12.16 3.06 -6.31
CA VAL A 23 -12.61 3.99 -7.37
C VAL A 23 -12.06 5.41 -7.13
N ILE A 24 -12.10 5.91 -5.90
CA ILE A 24 -11.55 7.23 -5.57
C ILE A 24 -10.05 7.28 -5.87
N ILE A 25 -9.29 6.27 -5.43
CA ILE A 25 -7.85 6.15 -5.72
C ILE A 25 -7.62 6.11 -7.23
N GLY A 26 -8.40 5.30 -7.96
CA GLY A 26 -8.34 5.18 -9.40
C GLY A 26 -8.60 6.52 -10.12
N LEU A 27 -9.61 7.27 -9.69
CA LEU A 27 -9.92 8.59 -10.26
C LEU A 27 -8.83 9.62 -9.99
N ILE A 28 -8.25 9.64 -8.79
CA ILE A 28 -7.13 10.53 -8.45
C ILE A 28 -5.91 10.22 -9.32
N THR A 29 -5.60 8.95 -9.52
CA THR A 29 -4.46 8.54 -10.35
C THR A 29 -4.69 8.80 -11.83
N ILE A 30 -5.92 8.61 -12.34
CA ILE A 30 -6.29 8.99 -13.71
C ILE A 30 -6.19 10.52 -13.88
N TYR A 31 -6.66 11.29 -12.91
CA TYR A 31 -6.51 12.75 -12.92
C TYR A 31 -5.04 13.17 -13.02
N ALA A 32 -4.17 12.54 -12.21
CA ALA A 32 -2.72 12.76 -12.28
C ALA A 32 -2.16 12.42 -13.68
N GLY A 33 -2.61 11.31 -14.27
CA GLY A 33 -2.22 10.90 -15.62
C GLY A 33 -2.63 11.93 -16.69
N ILE A 34 -3.87 12.40 -16.66
CA ILE A 34 -4.40 13.39 -17.60
C ILE A 34 -3.68 14.73 -17.44
N LYS A 35 -3.48 15.18 -16.20
CA LYS A 35 -2.77 16.44 -15.93
C LYS A 35 -1.33 16.41 -16.46
N ASN A 36 -0.62 15.30 -16.25
CA ASN A 36 0.73 15.12 -16.82
C ASN A 36 0.74 15.04 -18.35
N LEU A 37 -0.32 14.50 -18.98
CA LEU A 37 -0.45 14.49 -20.44
C LEU A 37 -0.58 15.90 -21.01
N LEU A 38 -1.28 16.79 -20.30
CA LEU A 38 -1.51 18.19 -20.69
C LEU A 38 -0.28 19.07 -20.45
N ASP A 39 0.64 18.64 -19.60
CA ASP A 39 1.90 19.36 -19.33
C ASP A 39 2.84 19.22 -20.53
N LYS A 40 2.90 20.30 -21.35
CA LYS A 40 3.75 20.35 -22.56
C LYS A 40 5.24 20.47 -22.23
N GLU A 41 5.60 20.89 -21.03
CA GLU A 41 7.01 21.05 -20.61
C GLU A 41 7.61 19.70 -20.15
N ASN A 42 6.79 18.71 -19.83
CA ASN A 42 7.28 17.38 -19.47
C ASN A 42 7.64 16.56 -20.72
N PRO A 43 8.94 16.27 -20.99
CA PRO A 43 9.34 15.49 -22.15
C PRO A 43 8.83 14.04 -22.11
N SER A 44 8.45 13.56 -20.93
CA SER A 44 7.94 12.20 -20.70
C SER A 44 6.42 12.15 -20.49
N ARG A 45 5.69 13.20 -20.85
CA ARG A 45 4.25 13.37 -20.61
C ARG A 45 3.42 12.15 -21.00
N VAL A 46 3.68 11.57 -22.17
CA VAL A 46 2.93 10.41 -22.67
C VAL A 46 3.22 9.16 -21.84
N GLY A 47 4.49 8.90 -21.53
CA GLY A 47 4.87 7.75 -20.70
C GLY A 47 4.30 7.86 -19.28
N THR A 48 4.36 9.04 -18.67
CA THR A 48 3.79 9.31 -17.35
C THR A 48 2.27 9.18 -17.36
N ALA A 49 1.60 9.66 -18.41
CA ALA A 49 0.15 9.53 -18.57
C ALA A 49 -0.28 8.07 -18.74
N VAL A 50 0.39 7.31 -19.61
CA VAL A 50 0.11 5.88 -19.79
C VAL A 50 0.27 5.12 -18.48
N PHE A 51 1.33 5.41 -17.73
CA PHE A 51 1.57 4.80 -16.42
C PHE A 51 0.41 5.06 -15.44
N TRP A 52 0.10 6.33 -15.17
CA TRP A 52 -0.91 6.69 -14.17
C TRP A 52 -2.33 6.35 -14.59
N CYS A 53 -2.68 6.50 -15.87
CA CYS A 53 -4.00 6.13 -16.35
C CYS A 53 -4.22 4.61 -16.30
N SER A 54 -3.24 3.81 -16.73
CA SER A 54 -3.34 2.34 -16.64
C SER A 54 -3.43 1.89 -15.20
N PHE A 55 -2.60 2.46 -14.30
CA PHE A 55 -2.64 2.19 -12.88
C PHE A 55 -4.02 2.52 -12.28
N GLY A 56 -4.56 3.71 -12.59
CA GLY A 56 -5.85 4.13 -12.10
C GLY A 56 -7.01 3.28 -12.60
N ILE A 57 -6.97 2.84 -13.86
CA ILE A 57 -7.98 1.93 -14.42
C ILE A 57 -7.93 0.58 -13.72
N VAL A 58 -6.75 0.02 -13.52
CA VAL A 58 -6.60 -1.28 -12.83
C VAL A 58 -7.03 -1.18 -11.37
N CYS A 59 -6.60 -0.15 -10.64
CA CYS A 59 -6.99 0.04 -9.24
C CYS A 59 -8.48 0.34 -9.06
N GLY A 60 -9.02 1.27 -9.85
CA GLY A 60 -10.39 1.74 -9.69
C GLY A 60 -11.44 0.80 -10.26
N PHE A 61 -11.12 0.13 -11.35
CA PHE A 61 -12.10 -0.63 -12.12
C PHE A 61 -11.71 -2.10 -12.33
N GLY A 62 -10.62 -2.56 -11.76
CA GLY A 62 -10.10 -3.92 -11.93
C GLY A 62 -11.07 -5.03 -11.56
N SER A 63 -11.99 -4.80 -10.61
CA SER A 63 -13.03 -5.76 -10.23
C SER A 63 -14.12 -5.95 -11.29
N TRP A 64 -14.31 -4.97 -12.18
CA TRP A 64 -15.30 -5.02 -13.27
C TRP A 64 -14.70 -5.36 -14.63
N ILE A 65 -13.38 -5.30 -14.76
CA ILE A 65 -12.65 -5.58 -16.00
C ILE A 65 -12.22 -7.05 -16.01
N PRO A 66 -12.34 -7.76 -17.16
CA PRO A 66 -11.84 -9.12 -17.28
C PRO A 66 -10.36 -9.24 -16.93
N ALA A 67 -9.98 -10.29 -16.20
CA ALA A 67 -8.60 -10.49 -15.70
C ALA A 67 -7.53 -10.40 -16.82
N LYS A 68 -7.84 -10.85 -18.04
CA LYS A 68 -6.93 -10.74 -19.18
C LYS A 68 -6.64 -9.28 -19.56
N VAL A 69 -7.66 -8.41 -19.51
CA VAL A 69 -7.53 -6.97 -19.82
C VAL A 69 -6.75 -6.29 -18.72
N SER A 70 -7.06 -6.57 -17.44
CA SER A 70 -6.29 -6.05 -16.30
C SER A 70 -4.82 -6.45 -16.39
N GLY A 71 -4.53 -7.71 -16.74
CA GLY A 71 -3.15 -8.18 -16.94
C GLY A 71 -2.45 -7.45 -18.09
N ALA A 72 -3.13 -7.23 -19.22
CA ALA A 72 -2.58 -6.45 -20.33
C ALA A 72 -2.30 -4.99 -19.93
N LEU A 73 -3.19 -4.35 -19.15
CA LEU A 73 -2.98 -2.99 -18.64
C LEU A 73 -1.78 -2.92 -17.70
N VAL A 74 -1.58 -3.94 -16.86
CA VAL A 74 -0.39 -4.01 -15.98
C VAL A 74 0.89 -4.12 -16.84
N LEU A 75 0.91 -4.92 -17.89
CA LEU A 75 2.06 -4.98 -18.79
C LEU A 75 2.32 -3.65 -19.49
N ILE A 76 1.27 -2.98 -19.99
CA ILE A 76 1.37 -1.64 -20.60
C ILE A 76 1.91 -0.62 -19.59
N MET A 77 1.44 -0.67 -18.34
CA MET A 77 1.90 0.19 -17.26
C MET A 77 3.39 0.02 -16.94
N CYS A 78 3.95 -1.20 -17.12
CA CYS A 78 5.37 -1.47 -16.86
C CYS A 78 6.30 -0.89 -17.94
N LEU A 79 5.83 -0.65 -19.16
CA LEU A 79 6.68 -0.21 -20.27
C LEU A 79 7.31 1.17 -20.05
N PRO A 80 6.57 2.23 -19.67
CA PRO A 80 7.16 3.56 -19.47
C PRO A 80 8.27 3.60 -18.40
N PRO A 81 8.15 2.97 -17.24
CA PRO A 81 9.24 2.92 -16.25
C PRO A 81 10.51 2.21 -16.76
N ILE A 82 10.36 1.11 -17.50
CA ILE A 82 11.50 0.37 -18.09
C ILE A 82 12.33 1.31 -18.98
N PHE A 83 11.67 2.15 -19.77
CA PHE A 83 12.34 3.12 -20.64
C PHE A 83 12.68 4.45 -19.93
N LYS A 84 12.54 4.52 -18.60
CA LYS A 84 12.74 5.76 -17.79
C LYS A 84 11.89 6.94 -18.29
N LYS A 85 10.73 6.65 -18.86
CA LYS A 85 9.77 7.64 -19.39
C LYS A 85 8.64 7.97 -18.41
N VAL A 86 8.84 7.79 -17.12
CA VAL A 86 7.96 8.29 -16.05
C VAL A 86 8.75 9.34 -15.31
N LYS A 87 8.36 10.60 -15.46
CA LYS A 87 8.99 11.74 -14.82
C LYS A 87 7.93 12.65 -14.23
N ILE A 88 8.29 13.28 -13.13
CA ILE A 88 7.45 14.29 -12.49
C ILE A 88 7.36 15.48 -13.45
N GLY A 89 6.14 15.96 -13.71
CA GLY A 89 5.92 17.21 -14.41
C GLY A 89 6.32 18.42 -13.55
N LYS A 90 6.02 19.60 -14.04
CA LYS A 90 6.25 20.83 -13.26
C LYS A 90 5.38 20.81 -12.01
N THR A 91 5.99 20.65 -10.87
CA THR A 91 5.32 20.73 -9.57
C THR A 91 5.50 22.13 -9.00
N ASP A 92 4.40 22.84 -8.80
CA ASP A 92 4.41 24.09 -8.06
C ASP A 92 4.66 23.78 -6.57
N ASN A 93 5.93 23.71 -6.21
CA ASN A 93 6.27 23.61 -4.78
C ASN A 93 5.94 24.94 -4.11
N PRO A 94 5.29 24.94 -2.95
CA PRO A 94 5.01 26.16 -2.23
C PRO A 94 6.32 26.89 -1.90
N THR A 95 6.33 28.20 -2.08
CA THR A 95 7.51 29.03 -1.75
C THR A 95 7.80 28.97 -0.25
N LYS A 96 9.06 29.14 0.14
CA LYS A 96 9.46 29.17 1.55
C LYS A 96 8.68 30.21 2.34
N GLU A 97 8.47 31.40 1.76
CA GLU A 97 7.69 32.47 2.36
C GLU A 97 6.24 32.06 2.64
N HIS A 98 5.59 31.38 1.68
CA HIS A 98 4.24 30.86 1.86
C HIS A 98 4.19 29.81 2.97
N THR A 99 5.17 28.91 3.01
CA THR A 99 5.26 27.88 4.04
C THR A 99 5.44 28.49 5.45
N GLU A 100 6.29 29.50 5.59
CA GLU A 100 6.52 30.21 6.84
C GLU A 100 5.28 30.99 7.30
N GLN A 101 4.58 31.66 6.39
CA GLN A 101 3.34 32.37 6.68
C GLN A 101 2.25 31.39 7.16
N GLN A 102 2.09 30.25 6.51
CA GLN A 102 1.14 29.21 6.91
C GLN A 102 1.53 28.59 8.24
N PHE A 103 2.83 28.35 8.47
CA PHE A 103 3.30 27.87 9.76
C PHE A 103 3.00 28.84 10.90
N LYS A 104 3.22 30.15 10.71
CA LYS A 104 2.86 31.18 11.69
C LYS A 104 1.36 31.22 11.98
N LYS A 105 0.51 30.93 10.98
CA LYS A 105 -0.95 30.96 11.11
C LYS A 105 -1.51 29.70 11.78
N ILE A 106 -1.06 28.53 11.38
CA ILE A 106 -1.60 27.23 11.81
C ILE A 106 -0.79 26.68 12.98
N GLY A 107 0.53 26.85 12.97
CA GLY A 107 1.45 26.37 14.00
C GLY A 107 1.33 24.86 14.23
N MET A 108 1.39 24.46 15.48
CA MET A 108 1.29 23.05 15.90
C MET A 108 -0.07 22.40 15.61
N LYS A 109 -1.11 23.18 15.29
CA LYS A 109 -2.43 22.65 14.92
C LYS A 109 -2.38 21.79 13.63
N ILE A 110 -1.32 21.89 12.83
CA ILE A 110 -1.14 21.05 11.62
C ILE A 110 -1.11 19.56 11.94
N PHE A 111 -0.70 19.19 13.16
CA PHE A 111 -0.71 17.80 13.60
C PHE A 111 -2.11 17.24 13.88
N VAL A 112 -3.11 18.10 14.14
CA VAL A 112 -4.47 17.66 14.46
C VAL A 112 -5.09 16.84 13.31
N PRO A 113 -5.06 17.28 12.03
CA PRO A 113 -5.52 16.45 10.93
C PRO A 113 -4.75 15.13 10.79
N ALA A 114 -3.43 15.15 10.98
CA ALA A 114 -2.62 13.94 10.90
C ALA A 114 -3.02 12.93 11.99
N PHE A 115 -3.16 13.40 13.24
CA PHE A 115 -3.63 12.56 14.35
C PHE A 115 -5.07 12.10 14.17
N SER A 116 -5.94 12.87 13.54
CA SER A 116 -7.33 12.47 13.30
C SER A 116 -7.43 11.22 12.44
N VAL A 117 -6.52 11.05 11.46
CA VAL A 117 -6.47 9.81 10.64
C VAL A 117 -6.17 8.60 11.53
N ALA A 118 -5.15 8.72 12.39
CA ALA A 118 -4.76 7.63 13.29
C ALA A 118 -5.86 7.32 14.33
N VAL A 119 -6.43 8.35 14.93
CA VAL A 119 -7.49 8.20 15.95
C VAL A 119 -8.75 7.58 15.34
N CYS A 120 -9.21 8.06 14.19
CA CYS A 120 -10.36 7.48 13.50
C CYS A 120 -10.10 6.01 13.10
N SER A 121 -8.93 5.73 12.54
CA SER A 121 -8.58 4.35 12.13
C SER A 121 -8.55 3.41 13.33
N LEU A 122 -7.94 3.84 14.43
CA LEU A 122 -7.88 3.07 15.67
C LEU A 122 -9.27 2.88 16.29
N PHE A 123 -10.08 3.92 16.32
CA PHE A 123 -11.44 3.87 16.84
C PHE A 123 -12.27 2.81 16.09
N PHE A 124 -12.30 2.88 14.74
CA PHE A 124 -13.04 1.89 13.96
C PHE A 124 -12.45 0.48 14.04
N ALA A 125 -11.13 0.33 14.16
CA ALA A 125 -10.49 -0.96 14.33
C ALA A 125 -10.85 -1.63 15.67
N LEU A 126 -10.98 -0.85 16.75
CA LEU A 126 -11.30 -1.37 18.09
C LEU A 126 -12.79 -1.59 18.28
N PHE A 127 -13.63 -0.66 17.82
CA PHE A 127 -15.05 -0.62 18.15
C PHE A 127 -15.98 -1.06 17.01
N SER A 128 -15.44 -1.35 15.83
CA SER A 128 -16.19 -1.76 14.65
C SER A 128 -15.59 -3.00 13.98
N ASN A 129 -16.37 -3.67 13.13
CA ASN A 129 -15.90 -4.68 12.19
C ASN A 129 -15.63 -4.10 10.78
N MET A 130 -15.52 -2.78 10.67
CA MET A 130 -15.21 -2.09 9.42
C MET A 130 -13.81 -2.47 8.90
N SER A 131 -13.67 -2.59 7.58
CA SER A 131 -12.37 -2.87 6.98
C SER A 131 -11.38 -1.72 7.24
N SER A 132 -10.12 -2.04 7.50
CA SER A 132 -9.09 -1.05 7.84
C SER A 132 -8.92 0.03 6.75
N MET A 133 -9.04 -0.35 5.48
CA MET A 133 -8.96 0.60 4.36
C MET A 133 -10.09 1.63 4.40
N VAL A 134 -11.33 1.19 4.66
CA VAL A 134 -12.48 2.08 4.79
C VAL A 134 -12.32 2.98 6.01
N ALA A 135 -11.87 2.43 7.14
CA ALA A 135 -11.63 3.18 8.37
C ALA A 135 -10.57 4.29 8.17
N ILE A 136 -9.46 3.98 7.49
CA ILE A 136 -8.43 4.96 7.13
C ILE A 136 -9.00 6.04 6.22
N THR A 137 -9.78 5.66 5.22
CA THR A 137 -10.39 6.61 4.28
C THR A 137 -11.34 7.58 4.98
N VAL A 138 -12.15 7.10 5.93
CA VAL A 138 -12.95 7.97 6.78
C VAL A 138 -12.07 8.94 7.56
N GLY A 139 -10.96 8.46 8.14
CA GLY A 139 -9.98 9.31 8.83
C GLY A 139 -9.37 10.38 7.92
N VAL A 140 -9.06 10.05 6.68
CA VAL A 140 -8.54 11.01 5.68
C VAL A 140 -9.60 12.05 5.32
N ILE A 141 -10.88 11.66 5.16
CA ILE A 141 -11.97 12.61 4.92
C ILE A 141 -12.13 13.57 6.09
N VAL A 142 -12.09 13.06 7.33
CA VAL A 142 -12.13 13.90 8.54
C VAL A 142 -10.95 14.86 8.58
N ALA A 143 -9.74 14.39 8.30
CA ALA A 143 -8.54 15.23 8.23
C ALA A 143 -8.67 16.35 7.17
N MET A 144 -9.23 16.02 5.99
CA MET A 144 -9.47 16.99 4.93
C MET A 144 -10.48 18.06 5.38
N VAL A 145 -11.57 17.67 6.03
CA VAL A 145 -12.57 18.60 6.57
C VAL A 145 -11.94 19.51 7.64
N LEU A 146 -11.10 18.98 8.53
CA LEU A 146 -10.38 19.76 9.54
C LEU A 146 -9.42 20.76 8.89
N LEU A 147 -8.67 20.36 7.87
CA LEU A 147 -7.79 21.26 7.12
C LEU A 147 -8.58 22.40 6.45
N MET A 148 -9.73 22.07 5.85
CA MET A 148 -10.62 23.07 5.26
C MET A 148 -11.19 24.03 6.33
N ALA A 149 -11.51 23.52 7.51
CA ALA A 149 -11.99 24.36 8.64
C ALA A 149 -10.90 25.32 9.17
N PHE A 150 -9.63 24.92 9.15
CA PHE A 150 -8.53 25.80 9.59
C PHE A 150 -8.27 26.95 8.62
N ASP A 151 -8.39 26.73 7.31
CA ASP A 151 -8.27 27.78 6.32
C ASP A 151 -9.09 27.47 5.05
N THR A 152 -10.35 27.84 5.09
CA THR A 152 -11.32 27.59 3.98
C THR A 152 -10.91 28.24 2.66
N LYS A 153 -10.13 29.35 2.71
CA LYS A 153 -9.71 30.06 1.49
C LYS A 153 -8.58 29.35 0.77
N GLN A 154 -7.67 28.75 1.51
CA GLN A 154 -6.46 28.10 0.96
C GLN A 154 -6.66 26.59 0.76
N ASN A 155 -7.37 25.90 1.63
CA ASN A 155 -7.55 24.45 1.61
C ASN A 155 -8.83 24.05 0.85
N LYS A 156 -8.88 24.38 -0.45
CA LYS A 156 -9.99 23.96 -1.31
C LYS A 156 -9.79 22.51 -1.79
N PRO A 157 -10.87 21.78 -2.14
CA PRO A 157 -10.76 20.42 -2.70
C PRO A 157 -9.84 20.33 -3.92
N ALA A 158 -9.78 21.37 -4.75
CA ALA A 158 -8.87 21.43 -5.89
C ALA A 158 -7.40 21.46 -5.48
N VAL A 159 -7.06 22.10 -4.37
CA VAL A 159 -5.69 22.09 -3.82
C VAL A 159 -5.32 20.69 -3.36
N PHE A 160 -6.25 20.00 -2.70
CA PHE A 160 -6.02 18.62 -2.28
C PHE A 160 -5.77 17.68 -3.48
N LEU A 161 -6.50 17.82 -4.57
CA LEU A 161 -6.28 17.05 -5.80
C LEU A 161 -4.90 17.36 -6.43
N ASN A 162 -4.50 18.62 -6.46
CA ASN A 162 -3.19 19.02 -6.98
C ASN A 162 -2.05 18.51 -6.11
N ASP A 163 -2.19 18.57 -4.79
CA ASP A 163 -1.20 18.01 -3.87
C ASP A 163 -1.13 16.48 -3.96
N SER A 164 -2.26 15.81 -4.13
CA SER A 164 -2.30 14.36 -4.37
C SER A 164 -1.53 13.99 -5.63
N GLU A 165 -1.71 14.71 -6.73
CA GLU A 165 -0.95 14.50 -7.97
C GLU A 165 0.56 14.76 -7.75
N ARG A 166 0.92 15.80 -7.01
CA ARG A 166 2.31 16.09 -6.67
C ARG A 166 2.96 14.95 -5.89
N PHE A 167 2.28 14.42 -4.86
CA PHE A 167 2.78 13.28 -4.08
C PHE A 167 2.89 12.01 -4.91
N LEU A 168 1.90 11.72 -5.75
CA LEU A 168 1.97 10.62 -6.70
C LEU A 168 3.17 10.77 -7.64
N GLY A 169 3.42 11.97 -8.16
CA GLY A 169 4.57 12.27 -8.99
C GLY A 169 5.90 11.97 -8.28
N ILE A 170 6.04 12.37 -7.01
CA ILE A 170 7.23 12.11 -6.19
C ILE A 170 7.42 10.60 -5.97
N THR A 171 6.34 9.89 -5.64
CA THR A 171 6.39 8.45 -5.43
C THR A 171 6.69 7.71 -6.74
N GLY A 172 6.11 8.18 -7.84
CA GLY A 172 6.36 7.68 -9.18
C GLY A 172 6.18 6.18 -9.33
N PRO A 173 7.06 5.51 -10.10
CA PRO A 173 7.00 4.07 -10.33
C PRO A 173 7.15 3.21 -9.07
N LEU A 174 7.68 3.78 -7.97
CA LEU A 174 7.81 3.05 -6.70
C LEU A 174 6.44 2.63 -6.13
N SER A 175 5.37 3.35 -6.46
CA SER A 175 4.00 3.00 -6.03
C SER A 175 3.51 1.65 -6.53
N MET A 176 4.02 1.17 -7.67
CA MET A 176 3.64 -0.15 -8.21
C MET A 176 4.53 -1.30 -7.70
N LEU A 177 5.63 -1.00 -7.05
CA LEU A 177 6.59 -2.01 -6.61
C LEU A 177 5.95 -3.08 -5.70
N PRO A 178 5.15 -2.72 -4.67
CA PRO A 178 4.48 -3.71 -3.82
C PRO A 178 3.54 -4.63 -4.60
N GLN A 179 2.86 -4.12 -5.61
CA GLN A 179 1.91 -4.88 -6.42
C GLN A 179 2.63 -5.88 -7.34
N LEU A 180 3.68 -5.45 -8.03
CA LEU A 180 4.50 -6.33 -8.86
C LEU A 180 5.16 -7.43 -8.03
N LEU A 181 5.67 -7.09 -6.86
CA LEU A 181 6.28 -8.07 -5.96
C LEU A 181 5.25 -9.03 -5.36
N GLY A 182 4.02 -8.58 -5.12
CA GLY A 182 2.91 -9.46 -4.77
C GLY A 182 2.59 -10.47 -5.89
N CYS A 183 2.59 -10.03 -7.15
CA CYS A 183 2.44 -10.92 -8.31
C CYS A 183 3.58 -11.93 -8.41
N LEU A 184 4.82 -11.53 -8.08
CA LEU A 184 5.99 -12.43 -8.05
C LEU A 184 5.80 -13.57 -7.05
N GLY A 185 5.15 -13.31 -5.92
CA GLY A 185 4.78 -14.34 -4.95
C GLY A 185 3.88 -15.42 -5.55
N GLY A 186 2.91 -15.03 -6.39
CA GLY A 186 2.07 -15.95 -7.15
C GLY A 186 2.89 -16.83 -8.12
N VAL A 187 3.88 -16.24 -8.80
CA VAL A 187 4.79 -16.97 -9.69
C VAL A 187 5.62 -17.99 -8.91
N PHE A 188 6.16 -17.60 -7.75
CA PHE A 188 6.93 -18.51 -6.88
C PHE A 188 6.08 -19.65 -6.34
N THR A 189 4.82 -19.39 -5.98
CA THR A 189 3.88 -20.43 -5.57
C THR A 189 3.60 -21.40 -6.72
N ALA A 190 3.34 -20.90 -7.92
CA ALA A 190 3.12 -21.74 -9.11
C ALA A 190 4.38 -22.53 -9.52
N ALA A 191 5.56 -22.00 -9.25
CA ALA A 191 6.85 -22.68 -9.46
C ALA A 191 7.20 -23.72 -8.39
N GLY A 192 6.37 -23.90 -7.34
CA GLY A 192 6.60 -24.87 -6.26
C GLY A 192 7.71 -24.46 -5.29
N VAL A 193 8.14 -23.20 -5.28
CA VAL A 193 9.20 -22.72 -4.35
C VAL A 193 8.78 -22.91 -2.90
N GLY A 194 7.51 -22.68 -2.58
CA GLY A 194 6.98 -22.91 -1.24
C GLY A 194 7.13 -24.36 -0.77
N ASP A 195 6.89 -25.32 -1.66
CA ASP A 195 7.00 -26.76 -1.36
C ASP A 195 8.46 -27.16 -1.09
N VAL A 196 9.40 -26.62 -1.84
CA VAL A 196 10.83 -26.85 -1.62
C VAL A 196 11.27 -26.31 -0.26
N ILE A 197 10.82 -25.10 0.09
CA ILE A 197 11.09 -24.51 1.42
C ILE A 197 10.46 -25.37 2.51
N ALA A 198 9.23 -25.81 2.34
CA ALA A 198 8.54 -26.66 3.31
C ALA A 198 9.31 -27.97 3.55
N GLN A 199 9.79 -28.64 2.50
CA GLN A 199 10.60 -29.87 2.61
C GLN A 199 11.93 -29.65 3.36
N LEU A 200 12.59 -28.52 3.16
CA LEU A 200 13.81 -28.17 3.89
C LEU A 200 13.53 -27.91 5.37
N VAL A 201 12.43 -27.20 5.64
CA VAL A 201 12.05 -26.80 7.01
C VAL A 201 11.48 -28.00 7.79
N GLU A 202 10.82 -28.98 7.14
CA GLU A 202 10.31 -30.19 7.79
C GLU A 202 11.40 -30.98 8.52
N LYS A 203 12.66 -30.87 8.09
CA LYS A 203 13.81 -31.50 8.74
C LYS A 203 14.21 -30.81 10.03
N ILE A 204 13.84 -29.53 10.20
CA ILE A 204 14.25 -28.68 11.33
C ILE A 204 13.12 -28.50 12.33
N VAL A 205 11.89 -28.38 11.83
CA VAL A 205 10.69 -28.15 12.65
C VAL A 205 9.99 -29.46 12.93
N PRO A 206 9.94 -29.90 14.21
CA PRO A 206 9.16 -31.07 14.57
C PRO A 206 7.68 -30.87 14.26
N LYS A 207 7.01 -31.86 13.66
CA LYS A 207 5.59 -31.82 13.36
C LYS A 207 4.79 -31.53 14.63
N GLY A 208 3.89 -30.55 14.57
CA GLY A 208 3.00 -30.17 15.66
C GLY A 208 3.55 -29.15 16.67
N ASN A 209 4.82 -28.77 16.56
CA ASN A 209 5.36 -27.73 17.45
C ASN A 209 5.24 -26.34 16.86
N VAL A 210 4.08 -25.69 17.14
CA VAL A 210 3.76 -24.32 16.64
C VAL A 210 4.80 -23.29 17.05
N ASN A 211 5.35 -23.39 18.27
CA ASN A 211 6.30 -22.39 18.78
C ASN A 211 7.61 -22.42 17.99
N ILE A 212 8.13 -23.59 17.68
CA ILE A 212 9.32 -23.74 16.83
C ILE A 212 8.99 -23.26 15.41
N GLY A 213 7.80 -23.61 14.89
CA GLY A 213 7.31 -23.13 13.60
C GLY A 213 7.29 -21.61 13.51
N ILE A 214 6.80 -20.91 14.53
CA ILE A 214 6.76 -19.44 14.60
C ILE A 214 8.17 -18.85 14.60
N ILE A 215 9.09 -19.42 15.39
CA ILE A 215 10.48 -18.94 15.46
C ILE A 215 11.17 -19.10 14.10
N VAL A 216 11.04 -20.28 13.49
CA VAL A 216 11.66 -20.57 12.18
C VAL A 216 11.03 -19.67 11.10
N TYR A 217 9.73 -19.45 11.17
CA TYR A 217 9.04 -18.54 10.27
C TYR A 217 9.54 -17.09 10.42
N ALA A 218 9.66 -16.60 11.65
CA ALA A 218 10.14 -15.24 11.93
C ALA A 218 11.58 -15.02 11.45
N ILE A 219 12.48 -15.94 11.77
CA ILE A 219 13.89 -15.89 11.34
C ILE A 219 13.97 -16.02 9.82
N GLY A 220 13.24 -16.97 9.26
CA GLY A 220 13.17 -17.18 7.82
C GLY A 220 12.68 -15.95 7.06
N MET A 221 11.66 -15.26 7.60
CA MET A 221 11.17 -13.99 7.05
C MET A 221 12.26 -12.91 7.00
N VAL A 222 13.00 -12.72 8.10
CA VAL A 222 14.12 -11.76 8.14
C VAL A 222 15.18 -12.11 7.10
N LEU A 223 15.66 -13.37 7.11
CA LEU A 223 16.74 -13.83 6.22
C LEU A 223 16.33 -13.76 4.75
N PHE A 224 15.12 -14.24 4.43
CA PHE A 224 14.63 -14.23 3.05
C PHE A 224 14.41 -12.80 2.52
N THR A 225 13.93 -11.92 3.39
CA THR A 225 13.80 -10.49 3.04
C THR A 225 15.16 -9.83 2.84
N MET A 226 16.17 -10.18 3.64
CA MET A 226 17.55 -9.69 3.44
C MET A 226 18.09 -10.07 2.06
N ILE A 227 17.81 -11.29 1.60
CA ILE A 227 18.25 -11.79 0.29
C ILE A 227 17.46 -11.12 -0.83
N MET A 228 16.14 -11.03 -0.68
CA MET A 228 15.25 -10.48 -1.71
C MET A 228 15.25 -8.94 -1.77
N GLY A 229 15.71 -8.27 -0.69
CA GLY A 229 15.64 -6.81 -0.57
C GLY A 229 14.23 -6.25 -0.39
N ASN A 230 13.22 -7.13 -0.28
CA ASN A 230 11.82 -6.68 -0.20
C ASN A 230 10.94 -7.62 0.61
N ALA A 231 10.23 -7.06 1.61
CA ALA A 231 9.35 -7.81 2.50
C ALA A 231 8.13 -8.40 1.80
N PHE A 232 7.53 -7.72 0.81
CA PHE A 232 6.31 -8.19 0.16
C PHE A 232 6.52 -9.49 -0.64
N ALA A 233 7.64 -9.60 -1.35
CA ALA A 233 8.01 -10.82 -2.02
C ALA A 233 8.30 -11.96 -1.02
N ALA A 234 8.98 -11.64 0.06
CA ALA A 234 9.30 -12.61 1.10
C ALA A 234 8.03 -13.14 1.80
N ILE A 235 7.07 -12.26 2.14
CA ILE A 235 5.82 -12.65 2.81
C ILE A 235 5.09 -13.74 2.03
N THR A 236 4.92 -13.59 0.74
CA THR A 236 4.17 -14.56 -0.07
C THR A 236 4.84 -15.92 -0.08
N VAL A 237 6.15 -15.98 -0.33
CA VAL A 237 6.91 -17.24 -0.42
C VAL A 237 7.01 -17.92 0.94
N MET A 238 7.38 -17.16 1.98
CA MET A 238 7.60 -17.73 3.31
C MET A 238 6.29 -18.12 3.99
N THR A 239 5.18 -17.41 3.72
CA THR A 239 3.88 -17.80 4.24
C THR A 239 3.43 -19.11 3.63
N VAL A 240 3.60 -19.32 2.34
CA VAL A 240 3.26 -20.58 1.67
C VAL A 240 4.20 -21.71 2.11
N GLY A 241 5.51 -21.44 2.20
CA GLY A 241 6.51 -22.47 2.51
C GLY A 241 6.59 -22.85 3.99
N ILE A 242 6.38 -21.93 4.92
CA ILE A 242 6.52 -22.18 6.35
C ILE A 242 5.26 -21.77 7.13
N GLY A 243 4.75 -20.57 6.92
CA GLY A 243 3.65 -20.03 7.72
C GLY A 243 2.40 -20.90 7.67
N ALA A 244 1.97 -21.32 6.48
CA ALA A 244 0.78 -22.14 6.30
C ALA A 244 0.96 -23.57 6.84
N PRO A 245 1.96 -24.35 6.41
CA PRO A 245 2.07 -25.76 6.79
C PRO A 245 2.52 -26.01 8.23
N PHE A 246 3.37 -25.14 8.82
CA PHE A 246 3.97 -25.38 10.13
C PHE A 246 3.42 -24.50 11.25
N VAL A 247 2.64 -23.46 10.93
CA VAL A 247 2.14 -22.50 11.91
C VAL A 247 0.62 -22.40 11.88
N LEU A 248 0.03 -22.01 10.74
CA LEU A 248 -1.41 -21.82 10.61
C LEU A 248 -2.19 -23.13 10.65
N ALA A 249 -1.67 -24.19 10.04
CA ALA A 249 -2.28 -25.51 10.02
C ALA A 249 -2.45 -26.10 11.45
N TYR A 250 -1.63 -25.66 12.40
CA TYR A 250 -1.70 -26.09 13.80
C TYR A 250 -2.44 -25.11 14.71
N GLY A 251 -3.25 -24.20 14.15
CA GLY A 251 -4.18 -23.36 14.89
C GLY A 251 -3.66 -22.04 15.39
N ALA A 252 -2.50 -21.56 14.90
CA ALA A 252 -2.04 -20.21 15.20
C ALA A 252 -2.98 -19.16 14.60
N ASN A 253 -3.13 -18.02 15.30
CA ASN A 253 -4.02 -16.93 14.84
C ASN A 253 -3.46 -16.27 13.57
N PRO A 254 -4.18 -16.30 12.42
CA PRO A 254 -3.68 -15.75 11.15
C PRO A 254 -3.34 -14.26 11.20
N VAL A 255 -4.08 -13.49 12.02
CA VAL A 255 -3.84 -12.04 12.15
C VAL A 255 -2.49 -11.79 12.84
N VAL A 256 -2.21 -12.53 13.93
CA VAL A 256 -0.95 -12.41 14.66
C VAL A 256 0.23 -12.83 13.78
N ILE A 257 0.08 -13.95 13.07
CA ILE A 257 1.13 -14.45 12.17
C ILE A 257 1.35 -13.51 10.97
N GLY A 258 0.30 -12.93 10.43
CA GLY A 258 0.41 -11.91 9.38
C GLY A 258 1.14 -10.65 9.85
N MET A 259 0.86 -10.17 11.06
CA MET A 259 1.58 -9.04 11.66
C MET A 259 3.04 -9.38 11.96
N LEU A 260 3.31 -10.61 12.41
CA LEU A 260 4.67 -11.10 12.60
C LEU A 260 5.45 -11.12 11.28
N ALA A 261 4.82 -11.58 10.21
CA ALA A 261 5.41 -11.58 8.88
C ALA A 261 5.80 -10.17 8.41
N LEU A 262 4.92 -9.21 8.58
CA LEU A 262 5.18 -7.81 8.25
C LEU A 262 6.33 -7.23 9.07
N THR A 263 6.29 -7.37 10.39
CA THR A 263 7.33 -6.85 11.28
C THR A 263 8.69 -7.48 11.01
N CYS A 264 8.77 -8.80 10.90
CA CYS A 264 10.02 -9.50 10.59
C CYS A 264 10.52 -9.18 9.17
N GLY A 265 9.60 -9.07 8.20
CA GLY A 265 9.93 -8.64 6.86
C GLY A 265 10.56 -7.25 6.83
N TYR A 266 9.97 -6.27 7.52
CA TYR A 266 10.56 -4.93 7.61
C TYR A 266 11.88 -4.90 8.37
N CYS A 267 12.05 -5.70 9.43
CA CYS A 267 13.36 -5.87 10.09
C CYS A 267 14.41 -6.37 9.09
N GLY A 268 14.09 -7.35 8.27
CA GLY A 268 14.97 -7.85 7.21
C GLY A 268 15.32 -6.77 6.18
N THR A 269 14.34 -5.95 5.81
CA THR A 269 14.53 -4.83 4.87
C THR A 269 15.52 -3.79 5.43
N LEU A 270 15.47 -3.50 6.73
CA LEU A 270 16.39 -2.57 7.39
C LEU A 270 17.81 -3.12 7.53
N LEU A 271 17.97 -4.44 7.52
CA LEU A 271 19.27 -5.11 7.67
C LEU A 271 20.01 -5.35 6.34
N THR A 272 19.39 -5.03 5.20
CA THR A 272 19.99 -5.27 3.88
C THR A 272 20.28 -3.98 3.13
N PRO A 273 21.44 -3.87 2.47
CA PRO A 273 21.72 -2.75 1.56
C PRO A 273 20.91 -2.81 0.26
N MET A 274 20.22 -3.93 -0.01
CA MET A 274 19.43 -4.15 -1.23
C MET A 274 18.01 -3.62 -1.12
N ALA A 275 17.64 -2.96 0.00
CA ALA A 275 16.30 -2.47 0.23
C ALA A 275 15.98 -1.28 -0.67
N ALA A 276 15.23 -1.52 -1.74
CA ALA A 276 14.85 -0.51 -2.72
C ALA A 276 13.99 0.65 -2.16
N ASN A 277 13.40 0.47 -0.98
CA ASN A 277 12.49 1.44 -0.37
C ASN A 277 13.15 2.32 0.71
N PHE A 278 14.39 2.00 1.12
CA PHE A 278 15.07 2.65 2.25
C PHE A 278 16.47 3.17 1.91
N ASN A 279 17.00 2.86 0.74
CA ASN A 279 18.32 3.27 0.26
C ASN A 279 18.23 4.17 -0.96
#